data_56ba946c2a9890fa941d366cccbba573
#
_entry.id   56ba946c2a9890fa941d366cccbba573
#
_cell.length_a   1.000
_cell.length_b   1.000
_cell.length_c   1.000
_cell.angle_alpha   90.00
_cell.angle_beta   90.00
_cell.angle_gamma   90.00
#
_symmetry.space_group_name_H-M   'P 1'
#
loop_
_entity.id
_entity.type
_entity.pdbx_description
1 polymer ?
#
loop_
_entity_poly.entity_id
_entity_poly.type
_entity_poly.pdbx_seq_one_letter_code
_entity_poly.pdbx_strand_id
1 'polypeptide(L)'
;MPVLLNPDRAPTLSELLKAIPGGLVINTVPGIGQWQNPVIAGVGSLANAGSNEISFIVHPKYLDQLASTQACAVIVLPEIEEKLSVSPEPIKFSRIVCKHPYLLYARIAQWFDWAKQPARELSIHPTAVVDPSADIARSVTIGPYAVIGPRCKIDEMA
;
A
#
# COMPACT_ATOMS: atom_id res chain seq x y z
N MET A 1 9.10 10.05 -8.35
CA MET A 1 7.83 10.81 -8.32
C MET A 1 6.91 10.05 -7.40
N PRO A 2 6.29 10.69 -6.39
CA PRO A 2 5.33 10.01 -5.55
C PRO A 2 4.18 9.49 -6.42
N VAL A 3 3.75 8.26 -6.11
CA VAL A 3 2.62 7.63 -6.76
C VAL A 3 1.37 8.17 -6.06
N LEU A 4 0.71 9.16 -6.64
CA LEU A 4 -0.48 9.76 -6.06
C LEU A 4 -1.72 9.29 -6.84
N LEU A 5 -2.71 8.78 -6.11
CA LEU A 5 -4.08 8.67 -6.60
C LEU A 5 -4.81 9.99 -6.37
N ASN A 6 -5.90 10.21 -7.13
CA ASN A 6 -6.82 11.28 -6.78
C ASN A 6 -7.37 11.02 -5.36
N PRO A 7 -7.27 11.95 -4.41
CA PRO A 7 -7.76 11.77 -3.03
C PRO A 7 -9.23 11.33 -2.95
N ASP A 8 -10.08 11.76 -3.90
CA ASP A 8 -11.51 11.39 -3.94
C ASP A 8 -11.74 9.89 -4.24
N ARG A 9 -10.72 9.19 -4.75
CA ARG A 9 -10.76 7.76 -5.08
C ARG A 9 -9.75 6.94 -4.27
N ALA A 10 -9.00 7.60 -3.43
CA ALA A 10 -7.98 6.96 -2.63
C ALA A 10 -8.62 6.27 -1.41
N PRO A 11 -8.11 5.10 -1.00
CA PRO A 11 -8.62 4.38 0.16
C PRO A 11 -8.29 5.11 1.46
N THR A 12 -9.08 4.86 2.47
CA THR A 12 -8.71 5.16 3.85
C THR A 12 -7.60 4.23 4.32
N LEU A 13 -6.88 4.60 5.38
CA LEU A 13 -5.81 3.76 5.95
C LEU A 13 -6.30 2.35 6.27
N SER A 14 -7.49 2.22 6.88
CA SER A 14 -8.05 0.91 7.24
C SER A 14 -8.40 0.05 6.02
N GLU A 15 -8.90 0.64 4.94
CA GLU A 15 -9.19 -0.05 3.68
C GLU A 15 -7.90 -0.50 3.00
N LEU A 16 -6.90 0.39 2.93
CA LEU A 16 -5.59 0.07 2.38
C LEU A 16 -4.94 -1.11 3.09
N LEU A 17 -4.91 -1.09 4.43
CA LEU A 17 -4.30 -2.16 5.22
C LEU A 17 -5.03 -3.50 5.08
N LYS A 18 -6.34 -3.49 4.86
CA LYS A 18 -7.12 -4.71 4.55
C LYS A 18 -6.82 -5.27 3.16
N ALA A 19 -6.56 -4.39 2.19
CA ALA A 19 -6.26 -4.78 0.82
C ALA A 19 -4.85 -5.38 0.65
N ILE A 20 -3.94 -5.13 1.60
CA ILE A 20 -2.56 -5.64 1.52
C ILE A 20 -2.47 -7.00 2.19
N PRO A 21 -2.13 -8.08 1.45
CA PRO A 21 -2.04 -9.41 2.00
C PRO A 21 -0.83 -9.56 2.95
N GLY A 22 -0.97 -10.42 3.94
CA GLY A 22 0.17 -11.01 4.63
C GLY A 22 0.42 -10.64 6.09
N GLY A 23 -0.55 -10.10 6.84
CA GLY A 23 -0.46 -10.03 8.32
C GLY A 23 0.79 -9.34 8.88
N LEU A 24 1.35 -8.37 8.16
CA LEU A 24 2.58 -7.66 8.56
C LEU A 24 2.34 -6.64 9.67
N VAL A 25 1.12 -6.13 9.77
CA VAL A 25 0.73 -5.12 10.76
C VAL A 25 0.48 -5.80 12.10
N ILE A 26 1.18 -5.35 13.14
CA ILE A 26 0.98 -5.82 14.52
C ILE A 26 -0.16 -5.03 15.16
N ASN A 27 -0.11 -3.70 15.02
CA ASN A 27 -1.08 -2.79 15.61
C ASN A 27 -1.15 -1.49 14.80
N THR A 28 -2.27 -0.78 14.94
CA THR A 28 -2.44 0.58 14.39
C THR A 28 -2.84 1.50 15.54
N VAL A 29 -2.05 2.53 15.75
CA VAL A 29 -2.33 3.56 16.74
C VAL A 29 -2.86 4.79 15.99
N PRO A 30 -4.14 5.16 16.20
CA PRO A 30 -4.75 6.28 15.49
C PRO A 30 -4.04 7.60 15.79
N GLY A 31 -3.99 8.47 14.82
CA GLY A 31 -3.61 9.87 15.01
C GLY A 31 -4.73 10.69 15.64
N ILE A 32 -4.57 12.00 15.68
CA ILE A 32 -5.54 12.93 16.29
C ILE A 32 -6.43 13.55 15.20
N GLY A 33 -7.72 13.69 15.49
CA GLY A 33 -8.67 14.36 14.61
C GLY A 33 -8.80 13.67 13.25
N GLN A 34 -8.55 14.41 12.18
CA GLN A 34 -8.62 13.90 10.79
C GLN A 34 -7.63 12.76 10.50
N TRP A 35 -6.62 12.57 11.33
CA TRP A 35 -5.60 11.53 11.18
C TRP A 35 -5.95 10.20 11.85
N GLN A 36 -7.14 10.02 12.38
CA GLN A 36 -7.59 8.75 12.99
C GLN A 36 -7.70 7.62 11.95
N ASN A 37 -8.23 7.94 10.76
CA ASN A 37 -8.30 7.03 9.62
C ASN A 37 -8.14 7.83 8.32
N PRO A 38 -6.94 8.37 8.05
CA PRO A 38 -6.74 9.30 6.95
C PRO A 38 -6.90 8.61 5.60
N VAL A 39 -7.23 9.41 4.59
CA VAL A 39 -7.19 9.00 3.18
C VAL A 39 -5.74 8.94 2.74
N ILE A 40 -5.33 7.80 2.16
CA ILE A 40 -3.97 7.55 1.69
C ILE A 40 -3.96 7.60 0.17
N ALA A 41 -3.42 8.66 -0.39
CA ALA A 41 -3.34 8.86 -1.84
C ALA A 41 -1.96 8.47 -2.42
N GLY A 42 -0.97 8.20 -1.59
CA GLY A 42 0.36 7.85 -2.06
C GLY A 42 1.36 7.53 -0.97
N VAL A 43 2.60 7.38 -1.38
CA VAL A 43 3.74 7.08 -0.53
C VAL A 43 4.80 8.17 -0.67
N GLY A 44 5.45 8.53 0.43
CA GLY A 44 6.49 9.56 0.45
C GLY A 44 7.58 9.29 1.48
N SER A 45 8.70 9.98 1.38
CA SER A 45 9.72 9.98 2.43
C SER A 45 9.28 10.85 3.60
N LEU A 46 9.82 10.63 4.82
CA LEU A 46 9.48 11.44 5.99
C LEU A 46 9.60 12.94 5.74
N ALA A 47 10.64 13.36 5.03
CA ALA A 47 10.92 14.77 4.77
C ALA A 47 9.99 15.41 3.72
N ASN A 48 9.45 14.62 2.77
CA ASN A 48 8.74 15.13 1.60
C ASN A 48 7.30 14.64 1.48
N ALA A 49 6.85 13.79 2.39
CA ALA A 49 5.49 13.28 2.38
C ALA A 49 4.46 14.40 2.61
N GLY A 50 3.43 14.41 1.81
CA GLY A 50 2.29 15.31 1.96
C GLY A 50 1.21 14.75 2.90
N SER A 51 0.15 15.54 3.10
CA SER A 51 -0.93 15.27 4.05
C SER A 51 -1.80 14.05 3.71
N ASN A 52 -1.67 13.48 2.53
CA ASN A 52 -2.36 12.27 2.10
C ASN A 52 -1.38 11.14 1.74
N GLU A 53 -0.17 11.20 2.24
CA GLU A 53 0.86 10.21 1.97
C GLU A 53 1.26 9.44 3.23
N ILE A 54 1.56 8.15 3.03
CA ILE A 54 2.14 7.30 4.05
C ILE A 54 3.67 7.29 3.93
N SER A 55 4.35 7.28 5.07
CA SER A 55 5.80 7.16 5.15
C SER A 55 6.22 6.01 6.07
N PHE A 56 7.50 5.82 6.27
CA PHE A 56 8.04 4.84 7.22
C PHE A 56 9.31 5.31 7.89
N ILE A 57 9.59 4.75 9.07
CA ILE A 57 10.81 4.96 9.81
C ILE A 57 11.34 3.63 10.36
N VAL A 58 12.63 3.38 10.18
CA VAL A 58 13.31 2.16 10.66
C VAL A 58 14.49 2.45 11.55
N HIS A 59 14.95 3.69 11.62
CA HIS A 59 16.13 4.03 12.38
C HIS A 59 15.87 5.22 13.31
N PRO A 60 16.19 5.11 14.61
CA PRO A 60 15.95 6.15 15.61
C PRO A 60 16.55 7.53 15.28
N LYS A 61 17.62 7.57 14.47
CA LYS A 61 18.24 8.85 14.05
C LYS A 61 17.31 9.77 13.25
N TYR A 62 16.20 9.24 12.73
CA TYR A 62 15.22 10.03 11.97
C TYR A 62 14.01 10.46 12.81
N LEU A 63 14.03 10.22 14.14
CA LEU A 63 12.94 10.63 15.03
C LEU A 63 12.67 12.13 14.97
N ASP A 64 13.71 12.95 14.85
CA ASP A 64 13.57 14.40 14.74
C ASP A 64 12.77 14.82 13.50
N GLN A 65 12.82 14.02 12.43
CA GLN A 65 12.04 14.28 11.21
C GLN A 65 10.53 14.03 11.40
N LEU A 66 10.14 13.22 12.39
CA LEU A 66 8.72 13.00 12.71
C LEU A 66 8.03 14.26 13.22
N ALA A 67 8.75 15.16 13.88
CA ALA A 67 8.20 16.43 14.36
C ALA A 67 7.81 17.36 13.21
N SER A 68 8.50 17.28 12.08
CA SER A 68 8.30 18.13 10.91
C SER A 68 7.55 17.46 9.76
N THR A 69 7.34 16.14 9.81
CA THR A 69 6.65 15.43 8.72
C THR A 69 5.20 15.86 8.57
N GLN A 70 4.75 15.94 7.33
CA GLN A 70 3.34 16.14 7.00
C GLN A 70 2.63 14.85 6.60
N ALA A 71 3.31 13.70 6.70
CA ALA A 71 2.71 12.40 6.43
C ALA A 71 1.47 12.18 7.31
N CYS A 72 0.40 11.68 6.74
CA CYS A 72 -0.83 11.36 7.48
C CYS A 72 -0.73 10.06 8.27
N ALA A 73 0.16 9.16 7.84
CA ALA A 73 0.44 7.91 8.53
C ALA A 73 1.93 7.54 8.39
N VAL A 74 2.47 6.89 9.41
CA VAL A 74 3.88 6.45 9.41
C VAL A 74 3.96 5.01 9.88
N ILE A 75 4.67 4.18 9.11
CA ILE A 75 5.00 2.81 9.50
C ILE A 75 6.21 2.86 10.42
N VAL A 76 6.08 2.25 11.58
CA VAL A 76 7.10 2.28 12.64
C VAL A 76 7.46 0.87 13.12
N LEU A 77 8.69 0.70 13.59
CA LEU A 77 9.09 -0.48 14.36
C LEU A 77 8.48 -0.45 15.76
N PRO A 78 8.25 -1.62 16.41
CA PRO A 78 7.77 -1.68 17.78
C PRO A 78 8.62 -0.86 18.77
N GLU A 79 9.95 -0.92 18.66
CA GLU A 79 10.87 -0.19 19.53
C GLU A 79 10.79 1.35 19.33
N ILE A 80 10.40 1.77 18.12
CA ILE A 80 10.18 3.20 17.83
C ILE A 80 8.84 3.63 18.42
N GLU A 81 7.78 2.81 18.28
CA GLU A 81 6.48 3.09 18.89
C GLU A 81 6.57 3.22 20.41
N GLU A 82 7.32 2.35 21.09
CA GLU A 82 7.56 2.46 22.54
C GLU A 82 8.12 3.84 22.93
N LYS A 83 9.09 4.34 22.16
CA LYS A 83 9.67 5.68 22.41
C LYS A 83 8.68 6.81 22.12
N LEU A 84 7.87 6.66 21.08
CA LEU A 84 6.87 7.66 20.71
C LEU A 84 5.72 7.71 21.72
N SER A 85 5.34 6.58 22.29
CA SER A 85 4.25 6.48 23.28
C SER A 85 4.57 7.16 24.62
N VAL A 86 5.83 7.32 24.94
CA VAL A 86 6.25 8.05 26.16
C VAL A 86 6.57 9.52 25.88
N SER A 87 6.46 9.98 24.64
CA SER A 87 6.68 11.37 24.27
C SER A 87 5.59 12.26 24.87
N PRO A 88 5.95 13.40 25.48
CA PRO A 88 4.96 14.34 26.01
C PRO A 88 4.21 15.09 24.92
N GLU A 89 4.72 15.10 23.69
CA GLU A 89 4.11 15.81 22.57
C GLU A 89 3.04 14.96 21.86
N PRO A 90 1.88 15.53 21.56
CA PRO A 90 0.83 14.80 20.86
C PRO A 90 1.24 14.49 19.40
N ILE A 91 1.24 13.21 19.06
CA ILE A 91 1.55 12.75 17.71
C ILE A 91 0.30 12.86 16.84
N LYS A 92 0.38 13.67 15.78
CA LYS A 92 -0.76 13.99 14.91
C LYS A 92 -1.12 12.83 13.99
N PHE A 93 -0.14 12.18 13.36
CA PHE A 93 -0.33 11.15 12.34
C PHE A 93 -0.68 9.78 12.93
N SER A 94 -1.31 8.93 12.14
CA SER A 94 -1.54 7.51 12.50
C SER A 94 -0.23 6.72 12.44
N ARG A 95 -0.04 5.80 13.37
CA ARG A 95 1.14 4.94 13.41
C ARG A 95 0.75 3.50 13.11
N ILE A 96 1.50 2.86 12.21
CA ILE A 96 1.32 1.46 11.83
C ILE A 96 2.51 0.68 12.35
N VAL A 97 2.30 -0.08 13.42
CA VAL A 97 3.35 -0.87 14.06
C VAL A 97 3.59 -2.14 13.27
N CYS A 98 4.80 -2.33 12.79
CA CYS A 98 5.17 -3.43 11.91
C CYS A 98 6.62 -3.88 12.16
N LYS A 99 6.89 -5.20 12.18
CA LYS A 99 8.25 -5.75 12.30
C LYS A 99 9.10 -5.54 11.04
N HIS A 100 8.46 -5.39 9.89
CA HIS A 100 9.12 -5.28 8.59
C HIS A 100 8.64 -4.04 7.82
N PRO A 101 8.96 -2.80 8.28
CA PRO A 101 8.46 -1.56 7.68
C PRO A 101 8.77 -1.43 6.18
N TYR A 102 9.97 -1.82 5.74
CA TYR A 102 10.33 -1.80 4.32
C TYR A 102 9.44 -2.70 3.48
N LEU A 103 9.13 -3.91 3.96
CA LEU A 103 8.29 -4.85 3.25
C LEU A 103 6.85 -4.34 3.16
N LEU A 104 6.32 -3.82 4.26
CA LEU A 104 4.97 -3.24 4.26
C LEU A 104 4.90 -2.03 3.34
N TYR A 105 5.88 -1.13 3.40
CA TYR A 105 5.96 0.04 2.52
C TYR A 105 6.05 -0.35 1.03
N ALA A 106 6.88 -1.35 0.70
CA ALA A 106 7.00 -1.86 -0.66
C ALA A 106 5.66 -2.44 -1.18
N ARG A 107 4.94 -3.20 -0.36
CA ARG A 107 3.61 -3.72 -0.72
C ARG A 107 2.58 -2.62 -0.91
N ILE A 108 2.61 -1.59 -0.08
CA ILE A 108 1.76 -0.41 -0.26
C ILE A 108 2.09 0.28 -1.58
N ALA A 109 3.37 0.47 -1.90
CA ALA A 109 3.78 1.09 -3.16
C ALA A 109 3.34 0.25 -4.39
N GLN A 110 3.48 -1.07 -4.33
CA GLN A 110 2.99 -2.00 -5.35
C GLN A 110 1.47 -1.92 -5.52
N TRP A 111 0.74 -1.85 -4.41
CA TRP A 111 -0.71 -1.69 -4.45
C TRP A 111 -1.12 -0.39 -5.16
N PHE A 112 -0.44 0.72 -4.87
CA PHE A 112 -0.68 1.99 -5.56
C PHE A 112 -0.35 1.92 -7.06
N ASP A 113 0.72 1.24 -7.44
CA ASP A 113 1.07 1.04 -8.85
C ASP A 113 -0.01 0.24 -9.57
N TRP A 114 -0.49 -0.83 -8.94
CA TRP A 114 -1.61 -1.62 -9.45
C TRP A 114 -2.91 -0.79 -9.53
N ALA A 115 -3.27 -0.04 -8.49
CA ALA A 115 -4.49 0.74 -8.42
C ALA A 115 -4.57 1.90 -9.45
N LYS A 116 -3.43 2.35 -9.95
CA LYS A 116 -3.35 3.34 -11.04
C LYS A 116 -3.64 2.77 -12.41
N GLN A 117 -3.49 1.46 -12.56
CA GLN A 117 -3.74 0.85 -13.85
C GLN A 117 -5.24 0.96 -14.17
N PRO A 118 -5.60 1.32 -15.41
CA PRO A 118 -7.00 1.28 -15.80
C PRO A 118 -7.54 -0.13 -15.57
N ALA A 119 -8.83 -0.21 -15.20
CA ALA A 119 -9.49 -1.51 -14.99
C ALA A 119 -9.18 -2.40 -16.21
N ARG A 120 -8.42 -3.47 -15.95
CA ARG A 120 -8.07 -4.42 -17.00
C ARG A 120 -9.29 -5.28 -17.23
N GLU A 121 -9.88 -5.16 -18.41
CA GLU A 121 -10.84 -6.14 -18.89
C GLU A 121 -10.08 -7.33 -19.47
N LEU A 122 -10.69 -8.51 -19.39
CA LEU A 122 -10.15 -9.71 -20.04
C LEU A 122 -9.80 -9.37 -21.50
N SER A 123 -8.53 -9.46 -21.81
CA SER A 123 -8.02 -9.25 -23.17
C SER A 123 -7.12 -10.40 -23.56
N ILE A 124 -7.56 -11.19 -24.53
CA ILE A 124 -6.78 -12.29 -25.09
C ILE A 124 -6.25 -11.81 -26.44
N HIS A 125 -4.92 -11.76 -26.57
CA HIS A 125 -4.31 -11.36 -27.85
C HIS A 125 -4.69 -12.37 -28.95
N PRO A 126 -4.99 -11.93 -30.20
CA PRO A 126 -5.41 -12.82 -31.28
C PRO A 126 -4.43 -13.94 -31.63
N THR A 127 -3.15 -13.77 -31.31
CA THR A 127 -2.11 -14.81 -31.53
C THR A 127 -1.89 -15.70 -30.31
N ALA A 128 -2.62 -15.50 -29.21
CA ALA A 128 -2.58 -16.41 -28.08
C ALA A 128 -3.39 -17.67 -28.36
N VAL A 129 -2.88 -18.80 -27.92
CA VAL A 129 -3.56 -20.09 -27.99
C VAL A 129 -4.06 -20.44 -26.60
N VAL A 130 -5.36 -20.41 -26.41
CA VAL A 130 -5.99 -20.70 -25.12
C VAL A 130 -6.90 -21.91 -25.27
N ASP A 131 -6.66 -22.94 -24.46
CA ASP A 131 -7.53 -24.12 -24.45
C ASP A 131 -8.93 -23.74 -23.93
N PRO A 132 -10.02 -24.22 -24.57
CA PRO A 132 -11.38 -23.89 -24.16
C PRO A 132 -11.74 -24.30 -22.73
N SER A 133 -11.00 -25.26 -22.15
CA SER A 133 -11.19 -25.71 -20.76
C SER A 133 -10.40 -24.88 -19.72
N ALA A 134 -9.64 -23.87 -20.16
CA ALA A 134 -8.94 -22.97 -19.25
C ALA A 134 -9.93 -22.01 -18.58
N ASP A 135 -9.77 -21.80 -17.28
CA ASP A 135 -10.54 -20.85 -16.47
C ASP A 135 -9.67 -19.61 -16.23
N ILE A 136 -10.07 -18.50 -16.84
CA ILE A 136 -9.30 -17.25 -16.82
C ILE A 136 -10.16 -16.14 -16.21
N ALA A 137 -9.67 -15.53 -15.13
CA ALA A 137 -10.35 -14.41 -14.48
C ALA A 137 -10.50 -13.19 -15.39
N ARG A 138 -11.59 -12.44 -15.21
CA ARG A 138 -11.96 -11.29 -16.07
C ARG A 138 -10.98 -10.12 -16.06
N SER A 139 -10.11 -10.05 -15.08
CA SER A 139 -9.09 -9.00 -14.96
C SER A 139 -7.76 -9.36 -15.64
N VAL A 140 -7.65 -10.57 -16.22
CA VAL A 140 -6.41 -11.09 -16.80
C VAL A 140 -6.24 -10.63 -18.25
N THR A 141 -5.02 -10.24 -18.60
CA THR A 141 -4.62 -9.97 -19.99
C THR A 141 -3.64 -11.04 -20.45
N ILE A 142 -3.97 -11.73 -21.51
CA ILE A 142 -3.14 -12.73 -22.17
C ILE A 142 -2.42 -12.10 -23.35
N GLY A 143 -1.09 -12.01 -23.26
CA GLY A 143 -0.25 -11.40 -24.28
C GLY A 143 -0.10 -12.22 -25.57
N PRO A 144 0.58 -11.65 -26.58
CA PRO A 144 0.83 -12.33 -27.86
C PRO A 144 1.65 -13.60 -27.67
N TYR A 145 1.32 -14.64 -28.45
CA TYR A 145 1.99 -15.94 -28.49
C TYR A 145 1.98 -16.71 -27.15
N ALA A 146 1.15 -16.30 -26.18
CA ALA A 146 0.94 -17.10 -24.99
C ALA A 146 0.21 -18.39 -25.32
N VAL A 147 0.62 -19.50 -24.70
CA VAL A 147 -0.04 -20.80 -24.82
C VAL A 147 -0.55 -21.21 -23.45
N ILE A 148 -1.86 -21.30 -23.31
CA ILE A 148 -2.55 -21.75 -22.09
C ILE A 148 -3.13 -23.13 -22.36
N GLY A 149 -2.64 -24.11 -21.64
CA GLY A 149 -3.04 -25.51 -21.79
C GLY A 149 -4.40 -25.82 -21.16
N PRO A 150 -4.88 -27.07 -21.33
CA PRO A 150 -6.17 -27.50 -20.84
C PRO A 150 -6.24 -27.47 -19.31
N ARG A 151 -7.40 -27.04 -18.78
CA ARG A 151 -7.70 -26.97 -17.34
C ARG A 151 -6.75 -26.08 -16.53
N CYS A 152 -6.00 -25.18 -17.20
CA CYS A 152 -5.27 -24.14 -16.50
C CYS A 152 -6.24 -23.20 -15.81
N LYS A 153 -5.90 -22.79 -14.58
CA LYS A 153 -6.63 -21.76 -13.84
C LYS A 153 -5.73 -20.57 -13.66
N ILE A 154 -6.19 -19.41 -14.10
CA ILE A 154 -5.49 -18.12 -13.95
C ILE A 154 -6.41 -17.20 -13.17
N ASP A 155 -6.07 -16.98 -11.91
CA ASP A 155 -6.84 -16.14 -10.99
C ASP A 155 -6.51 -14.66 -11.19
N GLU A 156 -7.28 -13.80 -10.53
CA GLU A 156 -7.03 -12.35 -10.52
C GLU A 156 -5.65 -12.03 -9.98
N MET A 157 -4.98 -11.05 -10.56
CA MET A 157 -3.63 -10.60 -10.22
C MET A 157 -2.49 -11.59 -10.58
N ALA A 158 -2.73 -12.55 -11.46
CA ALA A 158 -1.68 -13.40 -12.02
C ALA A 158 -0.83 -12.64 -13.06
#